data_09ffe50f681489b7b7185099d8601b17
#
_entry.id   09ffe50f681489b7b7185099d8601b17
#
_cell.length_a   1.000
_cell.length_b   1.000
_cell.length_c   1.000
_cell.angle_alpha   90.00
_cell.angle_beta   90.00
_cell.angle_gamma   90.00
#
_symmetry.space_group_name_H-M   'P 1'
#
loop_
_entity.id
_entity.type
_entity.pdbx_description
1 polymer ?
#
loop_
_entity_poly.entity_id
_entity_poly.type
_entity_poly.pdbx_seq_one_letter_code
_entity_poly.pdbx_strand_id
1 'polypeptide(L)'
;MTDSSRVLRIYTPTLGVLALAVLGVASCGLAPPTASQASGGQGGSAGGQIGGSVGGGSSVRQSGGSAGAGGQAGSGGNSGSGGGSGAAGGVGGGGTANSLSGGGTQASGGVSGRGGAGGSGGASTAETRDASPPDVTVDTPPPPPSRGPTPSQTGVKFPFPQNRENSRCVYPYLYRNEDVQAAYNQWKNDTVTSDGANGFRRVKRPNEPGTLESNSTVSEGIGYGMLMAVYMNDQSLFDDLWQYEQKHLGQYGLMDWNIKADGSGPTSGGSGAATDADEDMTFALLMADKQWGGKGSLGKNYLDIAKGMMSGLWNNEIYNYKYLRSWPGADSSTINLSYFAPAYYKLFAKIDTTPTSNWTAVVDTMYTVLNASLNSSNGNTGNGLVPAWCDSSGKPNGGAFGAGSGASPTNYQYDSCRVPFRIGLDWCWNGETRAQSYVALTSKFFNGITVAKMVDGYDLNGTPRAQYQTGDKAQIQSSAFIGPAGVGAMSNATYQSFVNDAYGVLITGKALVGGTYYDESWMVLSLLMMTANFLDYTAI
;
A
#
# COMPACT_ATOMS: atom_id res chain seq x y z
N MET A 1 -10.42 68.51 -7.60
CA MET A 1 -11.69 68.50 -8.32
C MET A 1 -11.46 67.59 -9.53
N THR A 2 -11.70 66.35 -9.41
CA THR A 2 -12.07 65.41 -10.50
C THR A 2 -12.39 64.07 -9.84
N ASP A 3 -13.63 63.79 -9.90
CA ASP A 3 -14.33 62.57 -9.48
C ASP A 3 -13.99 61.42 -10.43
N SER A 4 -13.68 60.26 -9.90
CA SER A 4 -13.49 59.02 -10.68
C SER A 4 -14.18 57.87 -9.97
N SER A 5 -15.48 57.78 -10.22
CA SER A 5 -16.33 56.63 -9.89
C SER A 5 -15.91 55.39 -10.68
N ARG A 6 -15.42 54.34 -9.98
CA ARG A 6 -15.22 53.01 -10.54
C ARG A 6 -16.47 52.19 -10.41
N VAL A 7 -17.04 51.84 -11.55
CA VAL A 7 -18.14 50.90 -11.71
C VAL A 7 -17.65 49.48 -11.52
N LEU A 8 -18.15 48.83 -10.47
CA LEU A 8 -17.94 47.41 -10.17
C LEU A 8 -18.94 46.58 -11.02
N ARG A 9 -18.43 45.85 -12.00
CA ARG A 9 -19.21 44.86 -12.74
C ARG A 9 -19.20 43.54 -11.97
N ILE A 10 -20.34 43.16 -11.43
CA ILE A 10 -20.59 41.85 -10.85
C ILE A 10 -20.92 40.89 -12.00
N TYR A 11 -20.07 39.89 -12.20
CA TYR A 11 -20.37 38.74 -13.06
C TYR A 11 -20.98 37.65 -12.17
N THR A 12 -22.22 37.34 -12.41
CA THR A 12 -22.88 36.13 -11.91
C THR A 12 -22.57 34.98 -12.86
N PRO A 13 -21.97 33.85 -12.40
CA PRO A 13 -21.91 32.65 -13.22
C PRO A 13 -23.22 31.87 -13.05
N THR A 14 -23.86 31.60 -14.14
CA THR A 14 -24.99 30.67 -14.31
C THR A 14 -24.52 29.25 -13.95
N LEU A 15 -25.13 28.60 -12.96
CA LEU A 15 -24.95 27.19 -12.64
C LEU A 15 -25.48 26.33 -13.78
N GLY A 16 -24.58 25.74 -14.54
CA GLY A 16 -24.86 24.58 -15.38
C GLY A 16 -24.66 23.33 -14.52
N VAL A 17 -25.73 22.61 -14.22
CA VAL A 17 -25.69 21.30 -13.56
C VAL A 17 -25.13 20.29 -14.57
N LEU A 18 -23.86 19.97 -14.44
CA LEU A 18 -23.25 18.83 -15.13
C LEU A 18 -23.29 17.66 -14.13
N ALA A 19 -24.14 16.68 -14.39
CA ALA A 19 -24.14 15.42 -13.67
C ALA A 19 -22.85 14.66 -14.02
N LEU A 20 -21.84 14.74 -13.17
CA LEU A 20 -20.64 13.90 -13.25
C LEU A 20 -21.00 12.54 -12.61
N ALA A 21 -21.06 11.48 -13.41
CA ALA A 21 -20.96 10.13 -12.91
C ALA A 21 -19.51 9.91 -12.47
N VAL A 22 -19.23 10.11 -11.19
CA VAL A 22 -17.93 9.80 -10.59
C VAL A 22 -17.91 8.31 -10.29
N LEU A 23 -17.16 7.56 -11.08
CA LEU A 23 -16.76 6.18 -10.77
C LEU A 23 -15.79 6.25 -9.59
N GLY A 24 -16.27 5.85 -8.40
CA GLY A 24 -15.47 5.82 -7.21
C GLY A 24 -14.43 4.70 -7.27
N VAL A 25 -13.17 5.06 -7.07
CA VAL A 25 -12.10 4.11 -6.80
C VAL A 25 -12.06 3.90 -5.31
N ALA A 26 -12.30 2.67 -4.89
CA ALA A 26 -12.07 2.28 -3.50
C ALA A 26 -10.56 2.33 -3.26
N SER A 27 -10.09 3.33 -2.52
CA SER A 27 -8.78 3.27 -1.91
C SER A 27 -8.74 2.10 -0.94
N CYS A 28 -7.60 1.47 -0.86
CA CYS A 28 -7.22 0.36 0.01
C CYS A 28 -8.06 0.25 1.28
N GLY A 29 -8.86 -0.78 1.38
CA GLY A 29 -9.70 -1.00 2.54
C GLY A 29 -11.04 -1.62 2.18
N LEU A 30 -11.02 -2.77 1.49
CA LEU A 30 -12.21 -3.58 1.32
C LEU A 30 -12.48 -4.35 2.60
N ALA A 31 -13.70 -4.25 3.10
CA ALA A 31 -14.15 -4.95 4.30
C ALA A 31 -13.92 -6.45 4.17
N PRO A 32 -13.50 -7.12 5.24
CA PRO A 32 -13.55 -8.57 5.29
C PRO A 32 -14.99 -9.04 5.15
N PRO A 33 -15.25 -10.13 4.42
CA PRO A 33 -16.59 -10.70 4.34
C PRO A 33 -17.04 -11.17 5.73
N THR A 34 -18.26 -10.88 6.08
CA THR A 34 -18.89 -11.46 7.28
C THR A 34 -18.85 -12.99 7.17
N ALA A 35 -18.25 -13.66 8.17
CA ALA A 35 -18.16 -15.10 8.23
C ALA A 35 -19.57 -15.71 8.19
N SER A 36 -19.90 -16.40 7.10
CA SER A 36 -21.08 -17.26 7.05
C SER A 36 -20.78 -18.48 7.93
N GLN A 37 -21.58 -18.67 8.96
CA GLN A 37 -21.56 -19.88 9.78
C GLN A 37 -21.80 -21.10 8.90
N ALA A 38 -20.78 -21.92 8.75
CA ALA A 38 -20.93 -23.25 8.16
C ALA A 38 -21.54 -24.16 9.22
N SER A 39 -22.79 -24.56 8.98
CA SER A 39 -23.47 -25.60 9.74
C SER A 39 -22.78 -26.96 9.52
N GLY A 40 -22.35 -27.60 10.61
CA GLY A 40 -21.73 -28.90 10.61
C GLY A 40 -22.67 -30.00 10.12
N GLY A 41 -22.18 -30.82 9.18
CA GLY A 41 -22.73 -32.11 8.82
C GLY A 41 -21.99 -33.23 9.55
N GLN A 42 -22.71 -33.96 10.38
CA GLN A 42 -22.28 -35.22 11.01
C GLN A 42 -22.32 -36.38 9.99
N GLY A 43 -21.37 -37.29 10.14
CA GLY A 43 -21.39 -38.65 9.59
C GLY A 43 -20.04 -39.31 9.86
N GLY A 44 -19.86 -40.16 10.77
CA GLY A 44 -20.25 -41.54 10.96
C GLY A 44 -19.02 -42.44 10.97
N SER A 45 -18.67 -42.99 12.11
CA SER A 45 -18.21 -44.35 12.48
C SER A 45 -17.17 -45.15 11.69
N ALA A 46 -16.12 -45.58 12.44
CA ALA A 46 -15.67 -46.94 12.76
C ALA A 46 -14.20 -46.87 13.22
N GLY A 47 -13.80 -47.27 14.42
CA GLY A 47 -13.77 -48.59 14.99
C GLY A 47 -12.34 -49.03 15.14
N GLY A 48 -11.79 -49.16 16.40
CA GLY A 48 -10.47 -49.75 16.65
C GLY A 48 -10.02 -49.54 18.10
N GLN A 49 -10.38 -50.50 18.94
CA GLN A 49 -9.91 -50.65 20.34
C GLN A 49 -8.45 -51.13 20.40
N ILE A 50 -7.75 -50.80 21.47
CA ILE A 50 -6.90 -51.57 22.43
C ILE A 50 -6.34 -50.48 23.37
N GLY A 51 -6.50 -50.41 24.73
CA GLY A 51 -6.40 -51.41 25.75
C GLY A 51 -5.35 -50.94 26.76
N GLY A 52 -5.71 -50.77 28.08
CA GLY A 52 -4.76 -50.68 29.19
C GLY A 52 -4.93 -49.41 30.05
N SER A 53 -5.69 -49.44 31.00
CA SER A 53 -5.83 -49.64 32.42
C SER A 53 -4.82 -48.99 33.35
N VAL A 54 -5.31 -48.36 34.38
CA VAL A 54 -5.11 -48.26 35.86
C VAL A 54 -4.89 -46.79 36.25
N GLY A 55 -5.60 -46.15 37.18
CA GLY A 55 -6.35 -46.45 38.31
C GLY A 55 -6.46 -45.20 39.19
N GLY A 56 -7.55 -45.07 39.92
CA GLY A 56 -7.71 -44.42 41.19
C GLY A 56 -7.89 -42.89 41.20
N GLY A 57 -8.87 -42.31 41.83
CA GLY A 57 -9.84 -42.63 42.80
C GLY A 57 -10.45 -41.36 43.35
N SER A 58 -11.74 -41.47 43.70
CA SER A 58 -12.49 -40.78 44.77
C SER A 58 -12.89 -39.30 44.56
N SER A 59 -14.14 -39.07 44.32
CA SER A 59 -15.32 -38.80 45.14
C SER A 59 -15.33 -37.40 45.77
N VAL A 60 -16.40 -36.62 45.73
CA VAL A 60 -17.66 -36.66 46.44
C VAL A 60 -18.58 -35.48 45.99
N ARG A 61 -19.81 -35.78 45.56
CA ARG A 61 -21.15 -35.25 45.96
C ARG A 61 -21.31 -33.74 46.18
N GLN A 62 -22.34 -33.09 45.88
CA GLN A 62 -23.83 -33.26 45.73
C GLN A 62 -24.33 -31.82 45.54
N SER A 63 -25.32 -31.46 44.95
CA SER A 63 -26.76 -31.66 44.81
C SER A 63 -27.37 -30.33 44.32
N GLY A 64 -28.26 -30.31 43.53
CA GLY A 64 -29.70 -30.42 43.47
C GLY A 64 -30.24 -29.12 42.96
N GLY A 65 -31.19 -29.05 42.17
CA GLY A 65 -32.52 -29.44 42.02
C GLY A 65 -33.27 -28.47 41.13
N SER A 66 -34.05 -29.02 40.23
CA SER A 66 -35.49 -28.89 39.98
C SER A 66 -35.96 -27.52 39.47
N ALA A 67 -36.65 -27.44 38.41
CA ALA A 67 -37.86 -27.98 37.84
C ALA A 67 -38.77 -26.85 37.33
N GLY A 68 -39.46 -27.11 36.27
CA GLY A 68 -40.79 -26.67 35.90
C GLY A 68 -40.82 -25.94 34.54
N ALA A 69 -41.22 -26.57 33.47
CA ALA A 69 -42.50 -27.07 32.99
C ALA A 69 -43.37 -26.00 32.28
N GLY A 70 -43.74 -26.34 31.09
CA GLY A 70 -45.07 -26.13 30.49
C GLY A 70 -45.09 -25.10 29.38
N GLY A 71 -45.52 -25.38 28.23
CA GLY A 71 -46.56 -26.04 27.52
C GLY A 71 -46.68 -25.39 26.16
N GLN A 72 -46.76 -26.13 25.14
CA GLN A 72 -47.82 -26.41 24.15
C GLN A 72 -48.55 -25.15 23.60
N ALA A 73 -48.97 -25.02 22.33
CA ALA A 73 -49.15 -25.83 21.15
C ALA A 73 -49.85 -24.96 20.08
N GLY A 74 -49.91 -25.43 18.83
CA GLY A 74 -50.87 -25.02 17.82
C GLY A 74 -50.21 -24.49 16.54
N SER A 75 -50.09 -25.22 15.52
CA SER A 75 -50.87 -25.95 14.54
C SER A 75 -51.51 -25.06 13.48
N GLY A 76 -51.30 -25.52 12.25
CA GLY A 76 -52.11 -25.24 11.04
C GLY A 76 -51.41 -24.39 10.03
N GLY A 77 -51.16 -24.77 8.85
CA GLY A 77 -51.80 -25.64 7.91
C GLY A 77 -51.80 -24.99 6.54
N ASN A 78 -51.22 -25.64 5.65
CA ASN A 78 -51.68 -26.07 4.34
C ASN A 78 -51.65 -25.16 3.11
N SER A 79 -50.88 -25.58 2.12
CA SER A 79 -51.23 -26.09 0.78
C SER A 79 -51.47 -25.11 -0.35
N GLY A 80 -50.86 -25.50 -1.50
CA GLY A 80 -51.27 -25.20 -2.86
C GLY A 80 -50.12 -24.80 -3.74
N SER A 81 -49.43 -25.62 -4.48
CA SER A 81 -49.66 -26.43 -5.67
C SER A 81 -49.96 -25.62 -6.93
N GLY A 82 -49.18 -25.91 -8.00
CA GLY A 82 -49.44 -25.66 -9.39
C GLY A 82 -48.29 -24.91 -10.05
N GLY A 83 -47.47 -25.41 -10.97
CA GLY A 83 -47.69 -26.39 -12.00
C GLY A 83 -47.63 -25.69 -13.37
N GLY A 84 -46.74 -26.12 -14.26
CA GLY A 84 -46.79 -25.82 -15.69
C GLY A 84 -45.45 -25.24 -16.20
N SER A 85 -44.48 -25.96 -16.72
CA SER A 85 -44.24 -26.74 -17.94
C SER A 85 -44.58 -26.04 -19.24
N GLY A 86 -43.52 -26.01 -20.13
CA GLY A 86 -43.61 -25.75 -21.55
C GLY A 86 -42.36 -25.07 -22.03
N ALA A 87 -41.37 -25.66 -22.55
CA ALA A 87 -41.03 -26.50 -23.70
C ALA A 87 -41.04 -25.71 -25.03
N ALA A 88 -39.84 -25.65 -25.60
CA ALA A 88 -39.43 -26.01 -26.94
C ALA A 88 -39.57 -25.01 -28.11
N GLY A 89 -38.53 -25.01 -28.89
CA GLY A 89 -38.50 -24.74 -30.32
C GLY A 89 -37.77 -23.46 -30.68
N GLY A 90 -36.73 -23.40 -31.43
CA GLY A 90 -36.11 -24.29 -32.37
C GLY A 90 -35.79 -23.51 -33.63
N VAL A 91 -34.57 -23.69 -34.19
CA VAL A 91 -34.21 -23.58 -35.60
C VAL A 91 -34.18 -22.14 -36.18
N GLY A 92 -33.16 -21.57 -36.86
CA GLY A 92 -32.11 -22.14 -37.67
C GLY A 92 -31.82 -21.11 -38.79
N GLY A 93 -30.66 -21.23 -39.39
CA GLY A 93 -30.33 -20.64 -40.70
C GLY A 93 -29.52 -19.35 -40.61
N GLY A 94 -28.34 -19.18 -41.08
CA GLY A 94 -27.69 -19.83 -42.20
C GLY A 94 -27.29 -18.76 -43.22
N GLY A 95 -26.01 -18.71 -43.56
CA GLY A 95 -25.54 -18.18 -44.81
C GLY A 95 -25.00 -16.74 -44.74
N THR A 96 -23.96 -16.34 -45.31
CA THR A 96 -22.94 -16.83 -46.21
C THR A 96 -21.85 -15.78 -46.30
N ALA A 97 -20.65 -16.25 -46.50
CA ALA A 97 -19.45 -15.50 -46.85
C ALA A 97 -19.62 -14.70 -48.14
N ASN A 98 -18.93 -13.60 -48.23
CA ASN A 98 -18.33 -13.18 -49.50
C ASN A 98 -17.04 -12.42 -49.26
N SER A 99 -16.00 -13.05 -49.70
CA SER A 99 -14.68 -12.52 -50.02
C SER A 99 -14.74 -11.78 -51.37
N LEU A 100 -14.04 -10.67 -51.47
CA LEU A 100 -13.46 -10.20 -52.73
C LEU A 100 -12.22 -9.39 -52.43
N SER A 101 -11.17 -9.90 -52.80
CA SER A 101 -9.88 -9.65 -53.35
C SER A 101 -9.84 -8.52 -54.39
N GLY A 102 -8.69 -7.89 -54.44
CA GLY A 102 -8.17 -7.05 -55.52
C GLY A 102 -7.36 -5.88 -54.93
N GLY A 103 -6.12 -5.81 -55.07
CA GLY A 103 -5.22 -5.96 -56.21
C GLY A 103 -4.51 -4.65 -56.42
N GLY A 104 -3.24 -4.60 -56.14
CA GLY A 104 -2.09 -4.22 -56.88
C GLY A 104 -1.97 -2.71 -57.28
N THR A 105 -0.87 -2.08 -57.02
CA THR A 105 0.25 -2.00 -57.96
C THR A 105 1.37 -1.12 -57.37
N GLN A 106 2.58 -1.56 -57.63
CA GLN A 106 3.86 -0.84 -57.50
C GLN A 106 3.95 0.26 -58.53
N ALA A 107 4.69 1.31 -58.18
CA ALA A 107 5.52 2.04 -59.17
C ALA A 107 6.76 2.62 -58.52
N SER A 108 7.84 2.10 -58.94
CA SER A 108 9.22 2.57 -58.86
C SER A 108 9.45 3.79 -59.73
N GLY A 109 10.38 4.66 -59.35
CA GLY A 109 10.88 5.72 -60.21
C GLY A 109 12.03 6.45 -59.56
N GLY A 110 13.22 5.98 -59.84
CA GLY A 110 14.46 6.69 -59.67
C GLY A 110 14.74 7.59 -60.87
N VAL A 111 15.49 8.65 -60.66
CA VAL A 111 16.41 9.22 -61.64
C VAL A 111 17.52 10.01 -60.95
N SER A 112 18.69 9.65 -61.33
CA SER A 112 20.01 10.26 -61.16
C SER A 112 20.17 11.58 -61.90
N GLY A 113 21.06 12.43 -61.39
CA GLY A 113 21.54 13.63 -62.16
C GLY A 113 22.84 14.13 -61.59
N ARG A 114 23.81 13.93 -62.37
CA ARG A 114 25.25 14.23 -62.38
C ARG A 114 25.58 15.74 -62.60
N GLY A 115 26.84 16.08 -62.14
CA GLY A 115 27.73 17.01 -62.77
C GLY A 115 27.95 18.26 -61.95
N GLY A 116 29.12 18.76 -61.76
CA GLY A 116 30.41 18.71 -62.39
C GLY A 116 31.38 19.65 -61.68
N ALA A 117 32.54 19.27 -61.71
CA ALA A 117 33.90 19.75 -61.82
C ALA A 117 34.29 21.20 -61.44
N GLY A 118 35.43 21.30 -60.76
CA GLY A 118 36.55 22.08 -61.14
C GLY A 118 37.11 23.08 -60.13
N GLY A 119 38.39 22.93 -59.75
CA GLY A 119 39.18 24.05 -59.27
C GLY A 119 40.26 23.70 -58.25
N SER A 120 41.42 23.46 -58.82
CA SER A 120 42.79 23.36 -58.36
C SER A 120 43.28 24.19 -57.18
N GLY A 121 44.13 23.60 -56.32
CA GLY A 121 45.47 24.12 -56.03
C GLY A 121 45.68 24.71 -54.65
N GLY A 122 46.54 24.09 -53.87
CA GLY A 122 47.18 24.70 -52.73
C GLY A 122 47.69 23.66 -51.71
N ALA A 123 48.95 23.25 -51.93
CA ALA A 123 49.69 22.46 -50.92
C ALA A 123 50.00 23.35 -49.72
N SER A 124 49.66 22.87 -48.53
CA SER A 124 50.17 23.38 -47.26
C SER A 124 50.39 22.21 -46.30
N THR A 125 51.60 22.21 -45.82
CA THR A 125 52.28 21.28 -44.98
C THR A 125 51.41 20.81 -43.75
N ALA A 126 51.39 19.49 -43.55
CA ALA A 126 50.81 18.84 -42.41
C ALA A 126 51.63 19.10 -41.13
N GLU A 127 51.11 19.88 -40.23
CA GLU A 127 51.47 19.80 -38.81
C GLU A 127 50.59 18.74 -38.16
N THR A 128 51.21 17.64 -37.70
CA THR A 128 50.62 16.65 -36.80
C THR A 128 50.40 17.31 -35.44
N ARG A 129 49.19 17.75 -35.19
CA ARG A 129 48.75 18.03 -33.81
C ARG A 129 48.25 16.73 -33.18
N ASP A 130 49.03 16.31 -32.19
CA ASP A 130 48.68 15.29 -31.24
C ASP A 130 47.35 15.71 -30.55
N ALA A 131 46.24 15.09 -30.93
CA ALA A 131 44.95 15.31 -30.29
C ALA A 131 44.89 14.41 -29.06
N SER A 132 45.25 14.94 -27.90
CA SER A 132 44.88 14.37 -26.61
C SER A 132 43.35 14.19 -26.59
N PRO A 133 42.84 13.03 -26.09
CA PRO A 133 41.41 12.82 -25.96
C PRO A 133 40.81 13.90 -25.06
N PRO A 134 39.59 14.38 -25.32
CA PRO A 134 38.94 15.35 -24.45
C PRO A 134 38.87 14.84 -23.03
N ASP A 135 39.35 15.65 -22.13
CA ASP A 135 39.26 15.44 -20.69
C ASP A 135 37.76 15.31 -20.32
N VAL A 136 37.31 14.08 -20.17
CA VAL A 136 35.97 13.80 -19.64
C VAL A 136 36.06 14.15 -18.17
N THR A 137 35.75 15.40 -17.84
CA THR A 137 35.46 15.76 -16.46
C THR A 137 34.27 14.92 -16.03
N VAL A 138 34.57 13.86 -15.26
CA VAL A 138 33.54 13.14 -14.50
C VAL A 138 32.94 14.17 -13.55
N ASP A 139 31.73 14.59 -13.87
CA ASP A 139 30.94 15.48 -13.03
C ASP A 139 30.74 14.76 -11.69
N THR A 140 31.63 15.01 -10.75
CA THR A 140 31.48 14.54 -9.37
C THR A 140 30.26 15.25 -8.81
N PRO A 141 29.22 14.51 -8.36
CA PRO A 141 28.06 15.13 -7.77
C PRO A 141 28.49 16.06 -6.62
N PRO A 142 27.84 17.21 -6.49
CA PRO A 142 28.16 18.12 -5.38
C PRO A 142 28.05 17.37 -4.05
N PRO A 143 28.94 17.68 -3.08
CA PRO A 143 28.86 17.07 -1.76
C PRO A 143 27.47 17.34 -1.17
N PRO A 144 26.90 16.39 -0.41
CA PRO A 144 25.61 16.55 0.23
C PRO A 144 25.61 17.83 1.07
N PRO A 145 24.48 18.55 1.16
CA PRO A 145 24.40 19.79 1.89
C PRO A 145 24.87 19.60 3.32
N SER A 146 25.66 20.54 3.82
CA SER A 146 26.23 20.49 5.17
C SER A 146 25.10 20.33 6.20
N ARG A 147 25.16 19.26 6.98
CA ARG A 147 24.22 18.98 8.06
C ARG A 147 24.28 20.13 9.08
N GLY A 148 23.22 20.91 9.18
CA GLY A 148 23.08 21.90 10.25
C GLY A 148 23.07 21.21 11.63
N PRO A 149 23.45 21.91 12.71
CA PRO A 149 23.40 21.33 14.05
C PRO A 149 21.95 20.96 14.39
N THR A 150 21.75 19.71 14.79
CA THR A 150 20.45 19.21 15.26
C THR A 150 20.05 19.96 16.54
N PRO A 151 18.84 20.54 16.63
CA PRO A 151 18.39 21.15 17.87
C PRO A 151 18.36 20.11 18.98
N SER A 152 18.99 20.41 20.11
CA SER A 152 18.93 19.57 21.31
C SER A 152 17.54 19.71 21.94
N GLN A 153 16.68 18.72 21.75
CA GLN A 153 15.42 18.59 22.51
C GLN A 153 15.65 17.65 23.69
N THR A 154 15.40 18.15 24.90
CA THR A 154 15.58 17.36 26.13
C THR A 154 14.62 16.17 26.12
N GLY A 155 15.13 14.94 26.25
CA GLY A 155 14.34 13.72 26.31
C GLY A 155 14.07 13.02 24.98
N VAL A 156 14.45 13.61 23.84
CA VAL A 156 14.32 13.03 22.50
C VAL A 156 15.66 12.44 22.06
N LYS A 157 15.69 11.17 21.69
CA LYS A 157 16.94 10.49 21.30
C LYS A 157 17.28 10.67 19.82
N PHE A 158 16.28 10.74 18.98
CA PHE A 158 16.43 10.85 17.52
C PHE A 158 15.59 12.00 16.96
N PRO A 159 15.91 13.27 17.30
CA PRO A 159 15.13 14.40 16.81
C PRO A 159 15.18 14.49 15.29
N PHE A 160 14.05 14.90 14.68
CA PHE A 160 14.04 15.22 13.26
C PHE A 160 14.82 16.54 13.03
N PRO A 161 15.67 16.61 12.00
CA PRO A 161 16.02 15.56 11.04
C PRO A 161 17.15 14.65 11.55
N GLN A 162 17.02 13.34 11.28
CA GLN A 162 18.05 12.37 11.65
C GLN A 162 19.21 12.34 10.66
N ASN A 163 18.92 12.38 9.35
CA ASN A 163 19.89 12.39 8.23
C ASN A 163 20.95 11.28 8.33
N ARG A 164 20.51 10.05 8.58
CA ARG A 164 21.40 8.89 8.69
C ARG A 164 21.27 8.01 7.46
N GLU A 165 22.09 8.26 6.48
CA GLU A 165 22.16 7.46 5.27
C GLU A 165 22.66 6.04 5.55
N ASN A 166 22.02 5.06 4.93
CA ASN A 166 22.48 3.69 4.91
C ASN A 166 23.34 3.45 3.67
N SER A 167 24.54 2.93 3.85
CA SER A 167 25.50 2.71 2.76
C SER A 167 25.07 1.70 1.69
N ARG A 168 23.99 0.94 1.93
CA ARG A 168 23.42 0.02 0.94
C ARG A 168 22.47 0.70 -0.03
N CYS A 169 22.06 1.95 0.24
CA CYS A 169 21.07 2.66 -0.54
C CYS A 169 21.62 4.00 -1.02
N VAL A 170 21.17 4.42 -2.20
CA VAL A 170 21.45 5.74 -2.75
C VAL A 170 20.32 6.68 -2.38
N TYR A 171 20.64 7.95 -2.26
CA TYR A 171 19.69 9.00 -1.87
C TYR A 171 19.63 10.06 -2.97
N PRO A 172 18.56 10.85 -3.07
CA PRO A 172 18.52 11.99 -3.99
C PRO A 172 19.68 12.94 -3.71
N TYR A 173 20.33 13.47 -4.74
CA TYR A 173 21.54 14.28 -4.57
C TYR A 173 21.33 15.57 -3.76
N LEU A 174 20.16 16.17 -3.87
CA LEU A 174 19.86 17.48 -3.29
C LEU A 174 18.59 17.42 -2.42
N TYR A 175 18.44 16.36 -1.63
CA TYR A 175 17.30 16.30 -0.73
C TYR A 175 17.39 17.32 0.42
N ARG A 176 16.25 17.78 0.90
CA ARG A 176 16.12 18.77 1.94
C ARG A 176 15.10 18.32 2.99
N ASN A 177 15.42 18.59 4.25
CA ASN A 177 14.52 18.27 5.37
C ASN A 177 13.28 19.16 5.39
N GLU A 178 13.40 20.39 4.89
CA GLU A 178 12.31 21.34 4.76
C GLU A 178 11.21 20.80 3.84
N ASP A 179 11.55 20.01 2.81
CA ASP A 179 10.58 19.39 1.91
C ASP A 179 9.76 18.32 2.66
N VAL A 180 10.40 17.52 3.51
CA VAL A 180 9.69 16.56 4.39
C VAL A 180 8.79 17.29 5.38
N GLN A 181 9.30 18.34 6.00
CA GLN A 181 8.53 19.14 6.97
C GLN A 181 7.31 19.78 6.31
N ALA A 182 7.47 20.31 5.09
CA ALA A 182 6.36 20.91 4.33
C ALA A 182 5.30 19.86 3.97
N ALA A 183 5.72 18.70 3.46
CA ALA A 183 4.82 17.60 3.14
C ALA A 183 4.07 17.06 4.38
N TYR A 184 4.77 16.89 5.51
CA TYR A 184 4.16 16.49 6.77
C TYR A 184 3.15 17.51 7.29
N ASN A 185 3.46 18.79 7.22
CA ASN A 185 2.56 19.85 7.63
C ASN A 185 1.30 19.88 6.74
N GLN A 186 1.45 19.69 5.43
CA GLN A 186 0.34 19.60 4.50
C GLN A 186 -0.55 18.41 4.85
N TRP A 187 -0.01 17.20 4.91
CA TRP A 187 -0.74 16.00 5.32
C TRP A 187 -1.49 16.21 6.64
N LYS A 188 -0.83 16.81 7.63
CA LYS A 188 -1.40 17.05 8.95
C LYS A 188 -2.57 18.05 8.90
N ASN A 189 -2.47 19.11 8.12
CA ASN A 189 -3.53 20.10 7.94
C ASN A 189 -4.75 19.51 7.23
N ASP A 190 -4.51 18.67 6.23
CA ASP A 190 -5.57 18.15 5.36
C ASP A 190 -6.29 16.94 5.96
N THR A 191 -5.57 16.13 6.74
CA THR A 191 -6.08 14.83 7.20
C THR A 191 -6.26 14.70 8.70
N VAL A 192 -5.53 15.43 9.54
CA VAL A 192 -5.66 15.29 11.00
C VAL A 192 -6.79 16.18 11.52
N THR A 193 -7.66 15.60 12.35
CA THR A 193 -8.81 16.30 12.95
C THR A 193 -9.11 15.82 14.36
N SER A 194 -9.72 16.67 15.17
CA SER A 194 -10.32 16.29 16.46
C SER A 194 -11.82 15.97 16.35
N ASP A 195 -12.44 16.28 15.21
CA ASP A 195 -13.86 16.01 15.00
C ASP A 195 -14.13 14.51 14.98
N GLY A 196 -15.06 14.03 15.79
CA GLY A 196 -15.37 12.61 15.93
C GLY A 196 -14.22 11.77 16.50
N ALA A 197 -13.23 12.39 17.17
CA ALA A 197 -12.06 11.71 17.72
C ALA A 197 -12.15 11.40 19.23
N ASN A 198 -13.33 11.53 19.85
CA ASN A 198 -13.56 11.17 21.24
C ASN A 198 -12.57 11.84 22.23
N GLY A 199 -12.19 13.08 21.95
CA GLY A 199 -11.28 13.87 22.79
C GLY A 199 -9.79 13.78 22.39
N PHE A 200 -9.47 13.07 21.30
CA PHE A 200 -8.13 12.91 20.74
C PHE A 200 -8.04 13.54 19.34
N ARG A 201 -7.06 13.13 18.56
CA ARG A 201 -6.96 13.39 17.12
C ARG A 201 -7.00 12.06 16.36
N ARG A 202 -7.50 12.13 15.14
CA ARG A 202 -7.57 11.00 14.20
C ARG A 202 -7.17 11.44 12.81
N VAL A 203 -6.90 10.50 11.93
CA VAL A 203 -6.68 10.73 10.51
C VAL A 203 -8.00 10.51 9.78
N LYS A 204 -8.54 11.56 9.15
CA LYS A 204 -9.74 11.50 8.31
C LYS A 204 -9.36 11.28 6.86
N ARG A 205 -10.32 10.80 6.08
CA ARG A 205 -10.24 10.63 4.62
C ARG A 205 -11.14 11.66 3.95
N PRO A 206 -10.65 12.89 3.69
CA PRO A 206 -11.48 13.92 3.08
C PRO A 206 -11.72 13.60 1.60
N ASN A 207 -12.94 13.87 1.13
CA ASN A 207 -13.30 13.80 -0.30
C ASN A 207 -13.03 12.45 -0.99
N GLU A 208 -13.04 11.36 -0.23
CA GLU A 208 -12.88 10.03 -0.82
C GLU A 208 -14.08 9.70 -1.71
N PRO A 209 -13.85 9.43 -2.99
CA PRO A 209 -14.90 8.97 -3.88
C PRO A 209 -15.30 7.52 -3.57
N GLY A 210 -16.53 7.15 -3.84
CA GLY A 210 -16.98 5.77 -3.77
C GLY A 210 -17.85 5.43 -2.57
N THR A 211 -17.82 4.16 -2.15
CA THR A 211 -18.72 3.59 -1.14
C THR A 211 -18.33 3.87 0.30
N LEU A 212 -17.12 4.41 0.53
CA LEU A 212 -16.67 4.72 1.88
C LEU A 212 -17.18 6.10 2.31
N GLU A 213 -17.57 6.19 3.58
CA GLU A 213 -18.05 7.44 4.16
C GLU A 213 -16.97 8.52 4.11
N SER A 214 -17.30 9.68 3.55
CA SER A 214 -16.39 10.84 3.52
C SER A 214 -16.02 11.24 4.94
N ASN A 215 -14.76 11.61 5.15
CA ASN A 215 -14.17 11.91 6.46
C ASN A 215 -14.18 10.76 7.48
N SER A 216 -14.48 9.52 7.05
CA SER A 216 -14.25 8.33 7.89
C SER A 216 -12.76 8.17 8.24
N THR A 217 -12.45 7.33 9.21
CA THR A 217 -11.09 6.94 9.56
C THR A 217 -10.87 5.47 9.24
N VAL A 218 -9.83 5.15 8.49
CA VAL A 218 -9.36 3.77 8.36
C VAL A 218 -8.16 3.53 9.29
N SER A 219 -8.05 2.32 9.83
CA SER A 219 -6.94 1.93 10.71
C SER A 219 -5.58 2.11 10.03
N GLU A 220 -5.50 1.88 8.72
CA GLU A 220 -4.33 2.18 7.88
C GLU A 220 -3.86 3.64 8.07
N GLY A 221 -4.79 4.61 8.11
CA GLY A 221 -4.46 6.01 8.32
C GLY A 221 -3.90 6.29 9.72
N ILE A 222 -4.37 5.58 10.73
CA ILE A 222 -3.79 5.66 12.08
C ILE A 222 -2.36 5.10 12.07
N GLY A 223 -2.12 3.94 11.44
CA GLY A 223 -0.78 3.36 11.29
C GLY A 223 0.20 4.31 10.59
N TYR A 224 -0.17 4.86 9.44
CA TYR A 224 0.67 5.85 8.72
C TYR A 224 0.90 7.11 9.55
N GLY A 225 -0.12 7.61 10.22
CA GLY A 225 -0.01 8.78 11.10
C GLY A 225 0.96 8.56 12.25
N MET A 226 0.92 7.39 12.89
CA MET A 226 1.86 7.04 13.96
C MET A 226 3.30 6.88 13.43
N LEU A 227 3.49 6.26 12.27
CA LEU A 227 4.80 6.19 11.62
C LEU A 227 5.37 7.59 11.35
N MET A 228 4.59 8.45 10.72
CA MET A 228 5.05 9.82 10.44
C MET A 228 5.31 10.62 11.71
N ALA A 229 4.42 10.54 12.70
CA ALA A 229 4.56 11.27 13.95
C ALA A 229 5.82 10.89 14.74
N VAL A 230 6.20 9.60 14.78
CA VAL A 230 7.40 9.18 15.51
C VAL A 230 8.67 9.69 14.84
N TYR A 231 8.75 9.66 13.50
CA TYR A 231 9.92 10.14 12.77
C TYR A 231 10.02 11.67 12.72
N MET A 232 8.87 12.36 12.74
CA MET A 232 8.79 13.82 12.81
C MET A 232 8.88 14.37 14.24
N ASN A 233 9.03 13.49 15.23
CA ASN A 233 9.09 13.83 16.66
C ASN A 233 7.82 14.54 17.19
N ASP A 234 6.64 14.17 16.69
CA ASP A 234 5.34 14.68 17.12
C ASP A 234 4.66 13.70 18.11
N GLN A 235 5.24 13.60 19.33
CA GLN A 235 4.78 12.68 20.36
C GLN A 235 3.32 12.91 20.74
N SER A 236 2.88 14.17 20.77
CA SER A 236 1.50 14.51 21.12
C SER A 236 0.50 13.93 20.10
N LEU A 237 0.79 14.06 18.80
CA LEU A 237 -0.06 13.45 17.77
C LEU A 237 -0.01 11.92 17.84
N PHE A 238 1.18 11.35 18.01
CA PHE A 238 1.37 9.90 18.16
C PHE A 238 0.48 9.31 19.27
N ASP A 239 0.52 9.92 20.43
CA ASP A 239 -0.25 9.48 21.60
C ASP A 239 -1.77 9.60 21.37
N ASP A 240 -2.21 10.68 20.73
CA ASP A 240 -3.63 10.88 20.39
C ASP A 240 -4.12 9.81 19.41
N LEU A 241 -3.34 9.53 18.35
CA LEU A 241 -3.70 8.51 17.35
C LEU A 241 -3.82 7.12 17.98
N TRP A 242 -2.88 6.76 18.86
CA TRP A 242 -2.97 5.52 19.62
C TRP A 242 -4.19 5.48 20.55
N GLN A 243 -4.47 6.58 21.25
CA GLN A 243 -5.63 6.63 22.13
C GLN A 243 -6.95 6.59 21.36
N TYR A 244 -6.99 7.14 20.14
CA TYR A 244 -8.14 6.99 19.25
C TYR A 244 -8.34 5.53 18.82
N GLU A 245 -7.27 4.85 18.41
CA GLU A 245 -7.30 3.42 18.09
C GLU A 245 -7.94 2.63 19.25
N GLN A 246 -7.49 2.85 20.50
CA GLN A 246 -7.98 2.18 21.70
C GLN A 246 -9.48 2.43 21.99
N LYS A 247 -10.11 3.45 21.39
CA LYS A 247 -11.56 3.68 21.49
C LYS A 247 -12.37 2.83 20.51
N HIS A 248 -11.70 2.27 19.51
CA HIS A 248 -12.35 1.59 18.39
C HIS A 248 -11.89 0.14 18.22
N LEU A 249 -11.52 -0.52 19.34
CA LEU A 249 -11.15 -1.93 19.33
C LEU A 249 -12.35 -2.81 18.99
N GLY A 250 -12.16 -3.67 18.01
CA GLY A 250 -13.11 -4.72 17.62
C GLY A 250 -12.97 -5.99 18.47
N GLN A 251 -13.60 -7.06 18.00
CA GLN A 251 -13.68 -8.34 18.72
C GLN A 251 -12.33 -9.03 18.96
N TYR A 252 -11.28 -8.66 18.21
CA TYR A 252 -9.94 -9.25 18.32
C TYR A 252 -9.00 -8.44 19.21
N GLY A 253 -9.49 -7.34 19.80
CA GLY A 253 -8.65 -6.40 20.56
C GLY A 253 -7.69 -5.62 19.66
N LEU A 254 -7.99 -5.55 18.37
CA LEU A 254 -7.37 -4.75 17.33
C LEU A 254 -8.42 -3.76 16.79
N MET A 255 -8.00 -2.66 16.17
CA MET A 255 -8.92 -1.62 15.72
C MET A 255 -9.83 -2.12 14.60
N ASP A 256 -11.12 -1.78 14.66
CA ASP A 256 -12.02 -1.89 13.51
C ASP A 256 -11.49 -1.05 12.34
N TRP A 257 -11.42 -1.65 11.14
CA TRP A 257 -10.66 -1.06 10.05
C TRP A 257 -11.22 0.24 9.48
N ASN A 258 -12.53 0.50 9.63
CA ASN A 258 -13.14 1.73 9.11
C ASN A 258 -14.20 2.29 10.06
N ILE A 259 -13.91 3.45 10.65
CA ILE A 259 -14.74 4.15 11.64
C ILE A 259 -15.43 5.35 10.99
N LYS A 260 -16.71 5.53 11.31
CA LYS A 260 -17.52 6.67 10.85
C LYS A 260 -16.88 8.01 11.18
N ALA A 261 -17.23 9.01 10.38
CA ALA A 261 -16.73 10.38 10.53
C ALA A 261 -17.02 10.99 11.91
N ASP A 262 -18.14 10.65 12.53
CA ASP A 262 -18.55 11.12 13.85
C ASP A 262 -17.91 10.34 15.04
N GLY A 263 -17.13 9.28 14.73
CA GLY A 263 -16.50 8.45 15.75
C GLY A 263 -17.46 7.58 16.54
N SER A 264 -18.70 7.37 16.10
CA SER A 264 -19.73 6.60 16.81
C SER A 264 -19.51 5.07 16.74
N GLY A 265 -18.56 4.60 15.91
CA GLY A 265 -18.25 3.20 15.70
C GLY A 265 -17.96 2.87 14.25
N PRO A 266 -17.84 1.57 13.88
CA PRO A 266 -17.51 1.17 12.53
C PRO A 266 -18.62 1.55 11.53
N THR A 267 -18.20 1.83 10.29
CA THR A 267 -19.10 1.97 9.15
C THR A 267 -19.75 0.63 8.81
N SER A 268 -20.73 0.61 7.91
CA SER A 268 -21.26 -0.67 7.39
C SER A 268 -20.15 -1.45 6.70
N GLY A 269 -19.83 -2.64 7.23
CA GLY A 269 -18.69 -3.45 6.78
C GLY A 269 -17.32 -2.98 7.29
N GLY A 270 -17.27 -1.97 8.17
CA GLY A 270 -16.04 -1.44 8.74
C GLY A 270 -15.52 -2.19 9.99
N SER A 271 -16.25 -3.20 10.47
CA SER A 271 -15.82 -4.03 11.60
C SER A 271 -14.75 -5.04 11.20
N GLY A 272 -13.89 -5.36 12.15
CA GLY A 272 -12.73 -6.24 11.98
C GLY A 272 -11.44 -5.44 11.78
N ALA A 273 -10.29 -6.10 11.96
CA ALA A 273 -8.97 -5.47 11.83
C ALA A 273 -8.43 -5.59 10.40
N ALA A 274 -7.43 -4.78 10.08
CA ALA A 274 -6.67 -4.82 8.83
C ALA A 274 -5.18 -4.87 9.16
N THR A 275 -4.54 -5.95 8.76
CA THR A 275 -3.21 -6.34 9.23
C THR A 275 -2.10 -5.32 8.90
N ASP A 276 -2.22 -4.61 7.76
CA ASP A 276 -1.26 -3.56 7.40
C ASP A 276 -1.24 -2.41 8.43
N ALA A 277 -2.39 -2.09 8.98
CA ALA A 277 -2.49 -1.07 10.01
C ALA A 277 -1.88 -1.54 11.33
N ASP A 278 -2.20 -2.77 11.74
CA ASP A 278 -1.77 -3.33 13.01
C ASP A 278 -0.24 -3.54 13.06
N GLU A 279 0.36 -3.98 11.94
CA GLU A 279 1.83 -4.08 11.83
C GLU A 279 2.52 -2.71 11.83
N ASP A 280 1.96 -1.71 11.15
CA ASP A 280 2.50 -0.35 11.11
C ASP A 280 2.43 0.31 12.50
N MET A 281 1.30 0.17 13.22
CA MET A 281 1.16 0.67 14.59
C MET A 281 2.11 -0.05 15.54
N THR A 282 2.25 -1.38 15.41
CA THR A 282 3.20 -2.16 16.22
C THR A 282 4.63 -1.70 16.03
N PHE A 283 5.05 -1.53 14.78
CA PHE A 283 6.40 -1.03 14.47
C PHE A 283 6.58 0.41 14.96
N ALA A 284 5.62 1.29 14.77
CA ALA A 284 5.68 2.68 15.23
C ALA A 284 5.82 2.77 16.76
N LEU A 285 5.15 1.89 17.52
CA LEU A 285 5.30 1.79 18.98
C LEU A 285 6.70 1.36 19.42
N LEU A 286 7.36 0.45 18.67
CA LEU A 286 8.75 0.09 18.93
C LEU A 286 9.70 1.27 18.67
N MET A 287 9.42 2.05 17.63
CA MET A 287 10.19 3.27 17.34
C MET A 287 9.94 4.34 18.42
N ALA A 288 8.71 4.48 18.91
CA ALA A 288 8.35 5.42 19.99
C ALA A 288 9.09 5.09 21.31
N ASP A 289 9.22 3.80 21.66
CA ASP A 289 10.05 3.37 22.80
C ASP A 289 11.50 3.84 22.66
N LYS A 290 12.06 3.77 21.46
CA LYS A 290 13.42 4.22 21.18
C LYS A 290 13.54 5.74 21.13
N GLN A 291 12.56 6.40 20.54
CA GLN A 291 12.55 7.86 20.35
C GLN A 291 12.37 8.61 21.67
N TRP A 292 11.35 8.26 22.44
CA TRP A 292 10.95 8.98 23.63
C TRP A 292 11.14 8.17 24.92
N GLY A 293 11.01 6.84 24.83
CA GLY A 293 10.99 5.97 26.00
C GLY A 293 9.74 6.16 26.85
N GLY A 294 9.58 5.34 27.87
CA GLY A 294 8.46 5.46 28.79
C GLY A 294 7.09 5.30 28.13
N LYS A 295 6.14 6.15 28.47
CA LYS A 295 4.73 6.00 28.07
C LYS A 295 4.08 7.26 27.47
N GLY A 296 4.76 8.39 27.41
CA GLY A 296 4.14 9.65 27.01
C GLY A 296 2.89 9.95 27.84
N SER A 297 1.78 10.27 27.18
CA SER A 297 0.47 10.44 27.83
C SER A 297 -0.33 9.13 27.94
N LEU A 298 0.23 8.00 27.53
CA LEU A 298 -0.45 6.70 27.51
C LEU A 298 -0.50 6.04 28.90
N GLY A 299 -1.36 5.04 29.07
CA GLY A 299 -1.50 4.28 30.31
C GLY A 299 -0.35 3.31 30.57
N LYS A 300 0.31 2.82 29.52
CA LYS A 300 1.40 1.81 29.53
C LYS A 300 2.60 2.33 28.74
N ASN A 301 3.77 1.74 28.98
CA ASN A 301 4.96 2.06 28.19
C ASN A 301 4.79 1.63 26.73
N TYR A 302 5.40 2.36 25.81
CA TYR A 302 5.35 2.06 24.36
C TYR A 302 5.79 0.60 24.06
N LEU A 303 6.88 0.14 24.69
CA LEU A 303 7.35 -1.22 24.50
C LEU A 303 6.36 -2.27 24.99
N ASP A 304 5.69 -2.04 26.12
CA ASP A 304 4.70 -3.00 26.65
C ASP A 304 3.46 -3.06 25.75
N ILE A 305 3.06 -1.92 25.19
CA ILE A 305 1.99 -1.84 24.21
C ILE A 305 2.39 -2.58 22.92
N ALA A 306 3.59 -2.32 22.40
CA ALA A 306 4.10 -2.99 21.21
C ALA A 306 4.13 -4.52 21.35
N LYS A 307 4.56 -5.02 22.51
CA LYS A 307 4.53 -6.47 22.81
C LYS A 307 3.11 -7.03 22.84
N GLY A 308 2.16 -6.27 23.37
CA GLY A 308 0.74 -6.62 23.33
C GLY A 308 0.22 -6.71 21.90
N MET A 309 0.57 -5.73 21.06
CA MET A 309 0.23 -5.73 19.62
C MET A 309 0.88 -6.90 18.88
N MET A 310 2.16 -7.21 19.12
CA MET A 310 2.81 -8.39 18.53
C MET A 310 2.07 -9.69 18.91
N SER A 311 1.59 -9.81 20.15
CA SER A 311 0.77 -10.95 20.56
C SER A 311 -0.58 -10.98 19.84
N GLY A 312 -1.21 -9.83 19.65
CA GLY A 312 -2.45 -9.67 18.88
C GLY A 312 -2.28 -10.12 17.42
N LEU A 313 -1.24 -9.60 16.75
CA LEU A 313 -0.85 -9.99 15.39
C LEU A 313 -0.62 -11.50 15.27
N TRP A 314 0.21 -12.07 16.18
CA TRP A 314 0.51 -13.49 16.13
C TRP A 314 -0.73 -14.38 16.26
N ASN A 315 -1.60 -14.06 17.20
CA ASN A 315 -2.76 -14.88 17.51
C ASN A 315 -3.89 -14.76 16.48
N ASN A 316 -4.06 -13.60 15.86
CA ASN A 316 -5.20 -13.31 15.00
C ASN A 316 -4.86 -13.21 13.52
N GLU A 317 -3.63 -12.80 13.19
CA GLU A 317 -3.26 -12.41 11.84
C GLU A 317 -2.15 -13.28 11.22
N ILE A 318 -1.70 -14.31 11.94
CA ILE A 318 -0.84 -15.35 11.37
C ILE A 318 -1.63 -16.64 11.18
N TYR A 319 -1.63 -17.16 9.95
CA TYR A 319 -2.27 -18.42 9.58
C TYR A 319 -1.25 -19.54 9.44
N ASN A 320 -1.53 -20.71 10.00
CA ASN A 320 -0.64 -21.87 9.97
C ASN A 320 0.81 -21.55 10.37
N TYR A 321 0.97 -20.64 11.36
CA TYR A 321 2.27 -20.23 11.93
C TYR A 321 3.27 -19.63 10.92
N LYS A 322 2.83 -19.20 9.75
CA LYS A 322 3.73 -18.65 8.71
C LYS A 322 3.10 -17.71 7.68
N TYR A 323 1.81 -17.84 7.38
CA TYR A 323 1.17 -16.94 6.41
C TYR A 323 0.63 -15.71 7.11
N LEU A 324 1.00 -14.53 6.61
CA LEU A 324 0.35 -13.30 7.03
C LEU A 324 -1.06 -13.28 6.46
N ARG A 325 -2.05 -13.14 7.32
CA ARG A 325 -3.45 -12.89 6.95
C ARG A 325 -3.60 -11.46 6.50
N SER A 326 -4.59 -11.17 5.69
CA SER A 326 -4.95 -9.79 5.37
C SER A 326 -5.90 -9.18 6.41
N TRP A 327 -6.58 -10.03 7.18
CA TRP A 327 -7.43 -9.69 8.33
C TRP A 327 -7.62 -10.93 9.22
N PRO A 328 -8.05 -10.79 10.48
CA PRO A 328 -8.39 -11.93 11.34
C PRO A 328 -9.46 -12.83 10.69
N GLY A 329 -9.17 -14.11 10.58
CA GLY A 329 -10.06 -15.08 9.91
C GLY A 329 -9.79 -15.32 8.43
N ALA A 330 -9.00 -14.49 7.75
CA ALA A 330 -8.51 -14.80 6.41
C ALA A 330 -7.61 -16.04 6.42
N ASP A 331 -7.54 -16.73 5.31
CA ASP A 331 -6.63 -17.85 5.11
C ASP A 331 -5.61 -17.55 3.99
N SER A 332 -4.87 -18.55 3.57
CA SER A 332 -3.85 -18.42 2.52
C SER A 332 -4.39 -18.34 1.10
N SER A 333 -5.71 -18.31 0.91
CA SER A 333 -6.32 -18.11 -0.40
C SER A 333 -6.46 -16.64 -0.79
N THR A 334 -6.33 -15.73 0.21
CA THR A 334 -6.53 -14.29 0.01
C THR A 334 -5.44 -13.51 0.74
N ILE A 335 -4.36 -13.21 0.03
CA ILE A 335 -3.18 -12.53 0.55
C ILE A 335 -3.04 -11.19 -0.16
N ASN A 336 -2.86 -10.12 0.62
CA ASN A 336 -2.46 -8.82 0.12
C ASN A 336 -0.93 -8.68 0.19
N LEU A 337 -0.27 -8.60 -0.95
CA LEU A 337 1.20 -8.54 -1.01
C LEU A 337 1.77 -7.23 -0.46
N SER A 338 0.98 -6.16 -0.43
CA SER A 338 1.43 -4.89 0.11
C SER A 338 1.52 -4.85 1.63
N TYR A 339 0.96 -5.86 2.30
CA TYR A 339 1.09 -6.06 3.75
C TYR A 339 2.41 -6.75 4.12
N PHE A 340 3.23 -7.12 3.14
CA PHE A 340 4.52 -7.74 3.41
C PHE A 340 5.56 -6.69 3.82
N ALA A 341 5.78 -6.56 5.11
CA ALA A 341 6.76 -5.67 5.72
C ALA A 341 7.91 -6.46 6.39
N PRO A 342 8.72 -7.23 5.64
CA PRO A 342 9.68 -8.17 6.22
C PRO A 342 10.69 -7.50 7.15
N ALA A 343 11.03 -6.23 6.93
CA ALA A 343 11.91 -5.47 7.83
C ALA A 343 11.33 -5.35 9.24
N TYR A 344 10.01 -5.12 9.35
CA TYR A 344 9.31 -5.04 10.65
C TYR A 344 9.27 -6.38 11.35
N TYR A 345 8.93 -7.43 10.62
CA TYR A 345 8.84 -8.79 11.17
C TYR A 345 10.21 -9.36 11.60
N LYS A 346 11.29 -8.96 10.95
CA LYS A 346 12.65 -9.24 11.44
C LYS A 346 12.95 -8.55 12.77
N LEU A 347 12.39 -7.36 12.98
CA LEU A 347 12.49 -6.67 14.27
C LEU A 347 11.62 -7.36 15.32
N PHE A 348 10.39 -7.75 14.97
CA PHE A 348 9.52 -8.52 15.87
C PHE A 348 10.19 -9.81 16.33
N ALA A 349 10.87 -10.53 15.43
CA ALA A 349 11.65 -11.72 15.76
C ALA A 349 12.77 -11.47 16.78
N LYS A 350 13.33 -10.26 16.84
CA LYS A 350 14.38 -9.89 17.82
C LYS A 350 13.80 -9.51 19.20
N ILE A 351 12.57 -9.01 19.23
CA ILE A 351 11.97 -8.42 20.45
C ILE A 351 10.98 -9.38 21.11
N ASP A 352 10.21 -10.12 20.32
CA ASP A 352 9.27 -11.10 20.83
C ASP A 352 9.99 -12.37 21.24
N THR A 353 10.06 -12.60 22.54
CA THR A 353 10.68 -13.80 23.13
C THR A 353 9.71 -14.95 23.36
N THR A 354 8.47 -14.85 22.84
CA THR A 354 7.45 -15.88 22.96
C THR A 354 7.88 -17.13 22.17
N PRO A 355 8.06 -18.31 22.81
CA PRO A 355 8.65 -19.48 22.13
C PRO A 355 7.84 -20.01 20.95
N THR A 356 6.54 -19.73 20.91
CA THR A 356 5.61 -20.19 19.85
C THR A 356 5.59 -19.26 18.65
N SER A 357 6.09 -18.03 18.78
CA SER A 357 6.08 -17.04 17.71
C SER A 357 7.28 -17.25 16.80
N ASN A 358 7.04 -17.73 15.59
CA ASN A 358 8.09 -17.93 14.60
C ASN A 358 8.02 -16.87 13.49
N TRP A 359 8.37 -15.64 13.84
CA TRP A 359 8.38 -14.51 12.91
C TRP A 359 9.30 -14.70 11.70
N THR A 360 10.37 -15.47 11.85
CA THR A 360 11.28 -15.82 10.74
C THR A 360 10.57 -16.63 9.66
N ALA A 361 9.74 -17.61 10.05
CA ALA A 361 8.94 -18.38 9.10
C ALA A 361 7.91 -17.51 8.35
N VAL A 362 7.38 -16.47 9.02
CA VAL A 362 6.49 -15.49 8.37
C VAL A 362 7.26 -14.71 7.30
N VAL A 363 8.44 -14.18 7.63
CA VAL A 363 9.31 -13.47 6.66
C VAL A 363 9.66 -14.36 5.47
N ASP A 364 10.06 -15.61 5.70
CA ASP A 364 10.42 -16.54 4.62
C ASP A 364 9.22 -16.86 3.72
N THR A 365 8.02 -16.93 4.31
CA THR A 365 6.77 -17.14 3.56
C THR A 365 6.40 -15.89 2.75
N MET A 366 6.58 -14.68 3.29
CA MET A 366 6.38 -13.44 2.52
C MET A 366 7.21 -13.46 1.23
N TYR A 367 8.51 -13.75 1.33
CA TYR A 367 9.38 -13.83 0.13
C TYR A 367 9.02 -14.98 -0.80
N THR A 368 8.56 -16.11 -0.27
CA THR A 368 8.12 -17.25 -1.08
C THR A 368 6.90 -16.87 -1.93
N VAL A 369 5.88 -16.27 -1.32
CA VAL A 369 4.65 -15.85 -2.02
C VAL A 369 4.93 -14.69 -2.98
N LEU A 370 5.74 -13.70 -2.55
CA LEU A 370 6.15 -12.59 -3.40
C LEU A 370 6.85 -13.08 -4.66
N ASN A 371 7.81 -14.01 -4.53
CA ASN A 371 8.50 -14.59 -5.69
C ASN A 371 7.56 -15.42 -6.58
N ALA A 372 6.65 -16.18 -5.98
CA ALA A 372 5.66 -16.96 -6.72
C ALA A 372 4.70 -16.08 -7.53
N SER A 373 4.34 -14.88 -7.04
CA SER A 373 3.48 -13.94 -7.75
C SER A 373 4.09 -13.38 -9.04
N LEU A 374 5.41 -13.45 -9.18
CA LEU A 374 6.14 -13.01 -10.37
C LEU A 374 6.16 -14.05 -11.50
N ASN A 375 5.41 -15.14 -11.36
CA ASN A 375 5.38 -16.19 -12.37
C ASN A 375 4.76 -15.68 -13.68
N SER A 376 5.38 -16.05 -14.82
CA SER A 376 4.90 -15.68 -16.15
C SER A 376 3.51 -16.24 -16.47
N SER A 377 3.09 -17.35 -15.85
CA SER A 377 1.74 -17.88 -15.96
C SER A 377 0.66 -16.93 -15.39
N ASN A 378 1.06 -15.99 -14.54
CA ASN A 378 0.20 -14.95 -13.99
C ASN A 378 0.19 -13.66 -14.83
N GLY A 379 0.78 -13.69 -16.02
CA GLY A 379 0.91 -12.52 -16.91
C GLY A 379 2.12 -11.64 -16.62
N ASN A 380 2.97 -11.98 -15.65
CA ASN A 380 4.18 -11.22 -15.33
C ASN A 380 5.24 -11.38 -16.43
N THR A 381 5.90 -10.30 -16.79
CA THR A 381 6.96 -10.28 -17.83
C THR A 381 8.36 -10.06 -17.27
N GLY A 382 8.56 -10.35 -15.99
CA GLY A 382 9.84 -10.09 -15.31
C GLY A 382 10.05 -8.62 -14.95
N ASN A 383 8.97 -7.86 -14.82
CA ASN A 383 8.96 -6.43 -14.52
C ASN A 383 8.78 -6.10 -13.01
N GLY A 384 8.60 -7.11 -12.17
CA GLY A 384 8.39 -6.94 -10.73
C GLY A 384 6.99 -6.44 -10.32
N LEU A 385 6.07 -6.25 -11.27
CA LEU A 385 4.70 -5.86 -10.95
C LEU A 385 3.93 -7.04 -10.35
N VAL A 386 3.44 -6.90 -9.15
CA VAL A 386 2.69 -7.94 -8.44
C VAL A 386 1.21 -7.60 -8.41
N PRO A 387 0.31 -8.60 -8.35
CA PRO A 387 -1.11 -8.33 -8.16
C PRO A 387 -1.35 -7.70 -6.78
N ALA A 388 -2.44 -6.95 -6.65
CA ALA A 388 -2.86 -6.45 -5.35
C ALA A 388 -3.20 -7.60 -4.39
N TRP A 389 -3.88 -8.62 -4.93
CA TRP A 389 -4.32 -9.78 -4.18
C TRP A 389 -3.96 -11.09 -4.91
N CYS A 390 -3.51 -12.08 -4.14
CA CYS A 390 -3.18 -13.41 -4.65
C CYS A 390 -3.50 -14.50 -3.63
N ASP A 391 -3.37 -15.76 -4.04
CA ASP A 391 -3.32 -16.89 -3.13
C ASP A 391 -1.86 -17.21 -2.70
N SER A 392 -1.69 -18.22 -1.85
CA SER A 392 -0.36 -18.65 -1.35
C SER A 392 0.58 -19.19 -2.43
N SER A 393 0.09 -19.50 -3.63
CA SER A 393 0.89 -19.84 -4.80
C SER A 393 1.29 -18.62 -5.64
N GLY A 394 0.92 -17.42 -5.20
CA GLY A 394 1.13 -16.15 -5.91
C GLY A 394 0.20 -15.92 -7.09
N LYS A 395 -0.80 -16.79 -7.29
CA LYS A 395 -1.78 -16.64 -8.36
C LYS A 395 -2.72 -15.48 -8.03
N PRO A 396 -2.92 -14.51 -8.95
CA PRO A 396 -3.86 -13.42 -8.75
C PRO A 396 -5.25 -13.94 -8.37
N ASN A 397 -5.81 -13.42 -7.28
CA ASN A 397 -7.11 -13.84 -6.75
C ASN A 397 -7.96 -12.61 -6.41
N GLY A 398 -8.99 -12.38 -7.21
CA GLY A 398 -9.91 -11.25 -7.02
C GLY A 398 -11.28 -11.65 -6.45
N GLY A 399 -11.49 -12.92 -6.16
CA GLY A 399 -12.83 -13.48 -5.91
C GLY A 399 -13.56 -12.94 -4.68
N ALA A 400 -12.83 -12.44 -3.68
CA ALA A 400 -13.42 -11.86 -2.46
C ALA A 400 -13.65 -10.34 -2.57
N PHE A 401 -12.99 -9.66 -3.49
CA PHE A 401 -12.98 -8.21 -3.62
C PHE A 401 -13.41 -7.83 -5.03
N GLY A 402 -14.72 -7.79 -5.22
CA GLY A 402 -15.36 -7.64 -6.53
C GLY A 402 -14.74 -6.52 -7.38
N ALA A 403 -14.65 -6.77 -8.66
CA ALA A 403 -14.18 -5.86 -9.70
C ALA A 403 -15.14 -4.66 -9.90
N GLY A 404 -15.50 -3.96 -8.81
CA GLY A 404 -16.53 -2.92 -8.84
C GLY A 404 -16.03 -1.51 -9.12
N SER A 405 -14.75 -1.28 -9.06
CA SER A 405 -14.10 -0.01 -9.41
C SER A 405 -12.98 -0.31 -10.37
N GLY A 406 -12.59 0.57 -11.25
CA GLY A 406 -11.56 0.36 -12.28
C GLY A 406 -10.25 -0.29 -11.81
N ALA A 407 -10.03 -0.44 -10.49
CA ALA A 407 -8.95 -1.19 -9.87
C ALA A 407 -9.31 -2.68 -9.81
N SER A 408 -8.80 -3.48 -10.74
CA SER A 408 -8.90 -4.93 -10.62
C SER A 408 -7.97 -5.42 -9.50
N PRO A 409 -8.46 -6.26 -8.55
CA PRO A 409 -7.62 -6.81 -7.50
C PRO A 409 -6.48 -7.70 -8.03
N THR A 410 -6.51 -8.07 -9.30
CA THR A 410 -5.48 -8.88 -9.95
C THR A 410 -4.41 -8.06 -10.67
N ASN A 411 -4.51 -6.74 -10.66
CA ASN A 411 -3.56 -5.82 -11.29
C ASN A 411 -2.57 -5.24 -10.29
N TYR A 412 -1.51 -4.60 -10.79
CA TYR A 412 -0.68 -3.69 -10.00
C TYR A 412 -1.44 -2.36 -9.86
N GLN A 413 -1.95 -2.10 -8.65
CA GLN A 413 -2.81 -0.96 -8.33
C GLN A 413 -2.51 -0.43 -6.92
N TYR A 414 -3.38 0.39 -6.32
CA TYR A 414 -3.13 1.10 -5.05
C TYR A 414 -2.72 0.19 -3.87
N ASP A 415 -3.17 -1.07 -3.81
CA ASP A 415 -2.65 -2.02 -2.82
C ASP A 415 -1.19 -2.39 -3.11
N SER A 416 -0.90 -2.83 -4.33
CA SER A 416 0.42 -3.34 -4.69
C SER A 416 1.50 -2.26 -4.86
N CYS A 417 1.12 -0.99 -5.07
CA CYS A 417 2.08 0.10 -5.26
C CYS A 417 3.01 0.30 -4.04
N ARG A 418 2.59 -0.14 -2.85
CA ARG A 418 3.37 -0.07 -1.60
C ARG A 418 4.53 -1.06 -1.52
N VAL A 419 4.47 -2.16 -2.28
CA VAL A 419 5.43 -3.28 -2.18
C VAL A 419 6.89 -2.84 -2.40
N PRO A 420 7.23 -2.01 -3.39
CA PRO A 420 8.61 -1.56 -3.57
C PRO A 420 9.19 -0.81 -2.36
N PHE A 421 8.36 -0.04 -1.64
CA PHE A 421 8.79 0.62 -0.39
C PHE A 421 9.06 -0.41 0.71
N ARG A 422 8.09 -1.26 1.01
CA ARG A 422 8.16 -2.25 2.09
C ARG A 422 9.34 -3.22 1.91
N ILE A 423 9.53 -3.71 0.71
CA ILE A 423 10.64 -4.61 0.39
C ILE A 423 11.97 -3.85 0.29
N GLY A 424 11.95 -2.64 -0.28
CA GLY A 424 13.14 -1.78 -0.36
C GLY A 424 13.74 -1.45 1.01
N LEU A 425 12.90 -1.25 2.02
CA LEU A 425 13.34 -1.09 3.42
C LEU A 425 14.18 -2.28 3.89
N ASP A 426 13.77 -3.50 3.59
CA ASP A 426 14.48 -4.69 4.06
C ASP A 426 15.86 -4.84 3.41
N TRP A 427 16.01 -4.40 2.16
CA TRP A 427 17.34 -4.28 1.56
C TRP A 427 18.16 -3.18 2.25
N CYS A 428 17.63 -1.98 2.37
CA CYS A 428 18.37 -0.86 2.94
C CYS A 428 18.83 -1.15 4.37
N TRP A 429 17.95 -1.67 5.21
CA TRP A 429 18.27 -1.90 6.63
C TRP A 429 19.04 -3.18 6.87
N ASN A 430 18.63 -4.29 6.27
CA ASN A 430 19.11 -5.62 6.60
C ASN A 430 20.03 -6.24 5.55
N GLY A 431 20.15 -5.66 4.33
CA GLY A 431 20.92 -6.23 3.24
C GLY A 431 20.33 -7.55 2.72
N GLU A 432 19.00 -7.70 2.79
CA GLU A 432 18.30 -8.91 2.35
C GLU A 432 18.36 -9.06 0.82
N THR A 433 19.04 -10.09 0.35
CA THR A 433 19.29 -10.29 -1.08
C THR A 433 18.02 -10.63 -1.88
N ARG A 434 17.02 -11.28 -1.24
CA ARG A 434 15.69 -11.52 -1.86
C ARG A 434 14.95 -10.20 -2.10
N ALA A 435 15.10 -9.27 -1.16
CA ALA A 435 14.56 -7.91 -1.31
C ALA A 435 15.22 -7.18 -2.48
N GLN A 436 16.56 -7.20 -2.54
CA GLN A 436 17.31 -6.60 -3.65
C GLN A 436 16.88 -7.18 -5.00
N SER A 437 16.75 -8.49 -5.08
CA SER A 437 16.31 -9.17 -6.31
C SER A 437 14.93 -8.69 -6.78
N TYR A 438 13.99 -8.52 -5.87
CA TYR A 438 12.65 -8.03 -6.19
C TYR A 438 12.67 -6.56 -6.64
N VAL A 439 13.27 -5.67 -5.83
CA VAL A 439 13.27 -4.23 -6.16
C VAL A 439 14.09 -3.91 -7.40
N ALA A 440 15.05 -4.76 -7.79
CA ALA A 440 15.77 -4.62 -9.05
C ALA A 440 14.85 -4.78 -10.26
N LEU A 441 13.82 -5.64 -10.20
CA LEU A 441 12.85 -5.81 -11.28
C LEU A 441 11.95 -4.59 -11.40
N THR A 442 11.35 -4.14 -10.30
CA THR A 442 10.48 -2.94 -10.31
C THR A 442 11.24 -1.68 -10.70
N SER A 443 12.46 -1.50 -10.18
CA SER A 443 13.31 -0.35 -10.51
C SER A 443 13.68 -0.32 -11.99
N LYS A 444 14.02 -1.46 -12.58
CA LYS A 444 14.28 -1.57 -14.02
C LYS A 444 13.05 -1.18 -14.83
N PHE A 445 11.87 -1.66 -14.45
CA PHE A 445 10.63 -1.36 -15.14
C PHE A 445 10.30 0.14 -15.06
N PHE A 446 10.23 0.71 -13.86
CA PHE A 446 9.84 2.11 -13.68
C PHE A 446 10.89 3.10 -14.23
N ASN A 447 12.17 2.79 -14.10
CA ASN A 447 13.23 3.58 -14.75
C ASN A 447 13.08 3.57 -16.30
N GLY A 448 12.67 2.43 -16.87
CA GLY A 448 12.44 2.31 -18.32
C GLY A 448 11.30 3.16 -18.84
N ILE A 449 10.23 3.35 -18.04
CA ILE A 449 9.11 4.22 -18.42
C ILE A 449 9.29 5.67 -17.99
N THR A 450 10.21 5.97 -17.11
CA THR A 450 10.49 7.27 -16.47
C THR A 450 9.38 7.78 -15.56
N VAL A 451 9.73 8.58 -14.55
CA VAL A 451 8.76 9.14 -13.58
C VAL A 451 7.66 9.94 -14.28
N ALA A 452 8.03 10.71 -15.32
CA ALA A 452 7.08 11.57 -16.05
C ALA A 452 5.94 10.79 -16.75
N LYS A 453 6.14 9.48 -17.01
CA LYS A 453 5.17 8.62 -17.68
C LYS A 453 4.52 7.59 -16.77
N MET A 454 4.86 7.59 -15.48
CA MET A 454 4.19 6.71 -14.53
C MET A 454 2.71 7.06 -14.41
N VAL A 455 1.90 6.02 -14.29
CA VAL A 455 0.46 6.12 -14.02
C VAL A 455 0.11 5.34 -12.75
N ASP A 456 -1.11 5.51 -12.27
CA ASP A 456 -1.63 4.94 -11.03
C ASP A 456 -2.19 3.52 -11.18
N GLY A 457 -1.70 2.75 -12.14
CA GLY A 457 -2.04 1.34 -12.31
C GLY A 457 -1.47 0.71 -13.57
N TYR A 458 -1.26 -0.59 -13.51
CA TYR A 458 -0.71 -1.40 -14.61
C TYR A 458 -1.32 -2.80 -14.60
N ASP A 459 -1.47 -3.39 -15.78
CA ASP A 459 -1.58 -4.84 -15.89
C ASP A 459 -0.24 -5.48 -15.52
N LEU A 460 -0.23 -6.74 -15.09
CA LEU A 460 1.00 -7.41 -14.66
C LEU A 460 2.05 -7.54 -15.77
N ASN A 461 1.64 -7.42 -17.04
CA ASN A 461 2.56 -7.38 -18.18
C ASN A 461 3.21 -6.01 -18.40
N GLY A 462 2.84 -4.99 -17.61
CA GLY A 462 3.37 -3.63 -17.71
C GLY A 462 2.53 -2.68 -18.57
N THR A 463 1.41 -3.12 -19.13
CA THR A 463 0.51 -2.22 -19.87
C THR A 463 -0.11 -1.21 -18.89
N PRO A 464 -0.02 0.11 -19.17
CA PRO A 464 -0.64 1.12 -18.34
C PRO A 464 -2.16 0.93 -18.23
N ARG A 465 -2.67 1.03 -17.01
CA ARG A 465 -4.08 0.94 -16.68
C ARG A 465 -4.39 1.96 -15.58
N ALA A 466 -4.47 3.23 -15.97
CA ALA A 466 -4.78 4.29 -15.03
C ALA A 466 -6.14 4.06 -14.35
N GLN A 467 -6.19 4.24 -13.03
CA GLN A 467 -7.38 4.02 -12.21
C GLN A 467 -8.29 5.25 -12.23
N TYR A 468 -7.71 6.44 -12.18
CA TYR A 468 -8.44 7.70 -12.22
C TYR A 468 -8.42 8.29 -13.64
N GLN A 469 -9.30 7.80 -14.51
CA GLN A 469 -9.51 8.41 -15.82
C GLN A 469 -10.61 9.48 -15.71
N THR A 470 -10.21 10.74 -15.73
CA THR A 470 -11.16 11.86 -15.93
C THR A 470 -10.78 12.61 -17.20
N GLY A 471 -11.55 12.42 -18.26
CA GLY A 471 -11.36 13.13 -19.55
C GLY A 471 -10.10 12.75 -20.28
N ASP A 472 -9.50 13.66 -21.03
CA ASP A 472 -8.31 13.46 -21.88
C ASP A 472 -7.00 13.19 -21.12
N LYS A 473 -7.04 12.98 -19.82
CA LYS A 473 -5.87 12.73 -19.00
C LYS A 473 -5.55 11.23 -18.96
N ALA A 474 -4.93 10.75 -20.00
CA ALA A 474 -4.43 9.38 -20.10
C ALA A 474 -3.23 9.06 -19.17
N GLN A 475 -2.78 10.02 -18.35
CA GLN A 475 -1.61 9.88 -17.48
C GLN A 475 -1.85 10.64 -16.19
N ILE A 476 -2.24 9.92 -15.15
CA ILE A 476 -2.38 10.48 -13.81
C ILE A 476 -1.20 10.00 -12.98
N GLN A 477 -0.30 10.92 -12.64
CA GLN A 477 0.78 10.65 -11.69
C GLN A 477 0.22 10.60 -10.27
N SER A 478 0.63 9.59 -9.49
CA SER A 478 0.24 9.42 -8.09
C SER A 478 1.49 9.30 -7.23
N SER A 479 1.53 10.06 -6.14
CA SER A 479 2.61 9.99 -5.14
C SER A 479 2.69 8.62 -4.51
N ALA A 480 1.56 7.91 -4.35
CA ALA A 480 1.50 6.56 -3.84
C ALA A 480 2.18 5.52 -4.76
N PHE A 481 2.37 5.83 -6.04
CA PHE A 481 3.13 4.98 -6.97
C PHE A 481 4.58 5.45 -7.12
N ILE A 482 4.78 6.75 -7.30
CA ILE A 482 6.10 7.35 -7.53
C ILE A 482 7.00 7.20 -6.31
N GLY A 483 6.47 7.48 -5.13
CA GLY A 483 7.22 7.42 -3.88
C GLY A 483 7.78 6.03 -3.58
N PRO A 484 6.94 5.00 -3.45
CA PRO A 484 7.41 3.64 -3.22
C PRO A 484 8.33 3.10 -4.32
N ALA A 485 8.06 3.39 -5.60
CA ALA A 485 8.95 3.01 -6.69
C ALA A 485 10.32 3.69 -6.56
N GLY A 486 10.36 4.97 -6.18
CA GLY A 486 11.58 5.71 -5.90
C GLY A 486 12.38 5.10 -4.75
N VAL A 487 11.70 4.72 -3.66
CA VAL A 487 12.34 4.04 -2.51
C VAL A 487 12.91 2.68 -2.92
N GLY A 488 12.17 1.88 -3.70
CA GLY A 488 12.70 0.62 -4.25
C GLY A 488 13.96 0.85 -5.11
N ALA A 489 13.98 1.93 -5.89
CA ALA A 489 15.10 2.27 -6.76
C ALA A 489 16.36 2.74 -6.00
N MET A 490 16.22 3.20 -4.74
CA MET A 490 17.38 3.51 -3.88
C MET A 490 18.31 2.32 -3.67
N SER A 491 17.87 1.11 -3.97
CA SER A 491 18.64 -0.13 -3.81
C SER A 491 19.86 -0.24 -4.74
N ASN A 492 19.98 0.60 -5.76
CA ASN A 492 21.07 0.51 -6.75
C ASN A 492 21.37 1.86 -7.41
N ALA A 493 22.66 2.25 -7.40
CA ALA A 493 23.13 3.50 -7.98
C ALA A 493 22.85 3.66 -9.50
N THR A 494 22.60 2.57 -10.22
CA THR A 494 22.17 2.61 -11.62
C THR A 494 20.88 3.43 -11.81
N TYR A 495 20.04 3.51 -10.77
CA TYR A 495 18.76 4.21 -10.82
C TYR A 495 18.77 5.59 -10.17
N GLN A 496 19.97 6.16 -9.96
CA GLN A 496 20.12 7.46 -9.30
C GLN A 496 19.28 8.58 -9.93
N SER A 497 19.25 8.64 -11.26
CA SER A 497 18.41 9.65 -11.96
C SER A 497 16.93 9.46 -11.65
N PHE A 498 16.44 8.21 -11.68
CA PHE A 498 15.06 7.93 -11.34
C PHE A 498 14.72 8.29 -9.87
N VAL A 499 15.64 8.04 -8.94
CA VAL A 499 15.49 8.44 -7.53
C VAL A 499 15.39 9.96 -7.40
N ASN A 500 16.25 10.71 -8.12
CA ASN A 500 16.22 12.18 -8.14
C ASN A 500 14.90 12.71 -8.72
N ASP A 501 14.45 12.14 -9.85
CA ASP A 501 13.22 12.53 -10.53
C ASP A 501 11.99 12.24 -9.68
N ALA A 502 11.94 11.07 -9.03
CA ALA A 502 10.87 10.69 -8.12
C ALA A 502 10.77 11.68 -6.95
N TYR A 503 11.89 11.97 -6.29
CA TYR A 503 11.95 12.98 -5.25
C TYR A 503 11.47 14.35 -5.74
N GLY A 504 11.95 14.79 -6.93
CA GLY A 504 11.56 16.06 -7.52
C GLY A 504 10.06 16.18 -7.77
N VAL A 505 9.39 15.10 -8.17
CA VAL A 505 7.92 15.09 -8.36
C VAL A 505 7.20 15.14 -7.01
N LEU A 506 7.64 14.36 -6.02
CA LEU A 506 6.99 14.32 -4.70
C LEU A 506 6.96 15.70 -4.04
N ILE A 507 8.07 16.44 -4.07
CA ILE A 507 8.15 17.76 -3.41
C ILE A 507 7.34 18.86 -4.10
N THR A 508 6.85 18.62 -5.31
CA THR A 508 5.99 19.60 -6.02
C THR A 508 4.53 19.53 -5.62
N GLY A 509 4.09 18.46 -4.96
CA GLY A 509 2.68 18.19 -4.65
C GLY A 509 1.79 18.00 -5.87
N LYS A 510 2.37 17.81 -7.08
CA LYS A 510 1.59 17.68 -8.34
C LYS A 510 1.04 16.28 -8.58
N ALA A 511 1.55 15.29 -7.86
CA ALA A 511 1.16 13.89 -8.00
C ALA A 511 0.14 13.45 -6.93
N LEU A 512 -0.68 14.38 -6.44
CA LEU A 512 -1.78 14.10 -5.53
C LEU A 512 -3.05 13.87 -6.35
N VAL A 513 -3.51 12.63 -6.37
CA VAL A 513 -4.64 12.21 -7.20
C VAL A 513 -5.79 11.73 -6.33
N GLY A 514 -6.99 12.23 -6.61
CA GLY A 514 -8.24 11.65 -6.12
C GLY A 514 -8.56 11.80 -4.64
N GLY A 515 -7.60 12.14 -3.81
CA GLY A 515 -7.81 12.32 -2.38
C GLY A 515 -6.50 12.63 -1.68
N THR A 516 -6.55 13.49 -0.69
CA THR A 516 -5.37 13.94 0.04
C THR A 516 -4.80 12.86 0.96
N TYR A 517 -5.64 11.97 1.47
CA TYR A 517 -5.26 10.98 2.48
C TYR A 517 -4.14 10.03 2.03
N TYR A 518 -4.38 9.25 0.97
CA TYR A 518 -3.49 8.15 0.59
C TYR A 518 -2.22 8.64 -0.10
N ASP A 519 -2.37 9.52 -1.09
CA ASP A 519 -1.24 10.08 -1.83
C ASP A 519 -0.32 10.91 -0.94
N GLU A 520 -0.87 11.72 -0.02
CA GLU A 520 -0.07 12.50 0.92
C GLU A 520 0.64 11.62 1.94
N SER A 521 -0.01 10.56 2.45
CA SER A 521 0.64 9.63 3.37
C SER A 521 1.85 8.96 2.73
N TRP A 522 1.72 8.45 1.50
CA TRP A 522 2.82 7.81 0.80
C TRP A 522 3.88 8.81 0.31
N MET A 523 3.48 10.05 0.03
CA MET A 523 4.43 11.14 -0.22
C MET A 523 5.34 11.37 0.98
N VAL A 524 4.77 11.56 2.18
CA VAL A 524 5.56 11.84 3.39
C VAL A 524 6.44 10.65 3.78
N LEU A 525 5.89 9.42 3.80
CA LEU A 525 6.65 8.21 4.14
C LEU A 525 7.83 8.00 3.18
N SER A 526 7.60 8.22 1.88
CA SER A 526 8.66 8.09 0.88
C SER A 526 9.72 9.19 1.01
N LEU A 527 9.31 10.43 1.26
CA LEU A 527 10.24 11.53 1.52
C LEU A 527 11.07 11.30 2.79
N LEU A 528 10.47 10.79 3.87
CA LEU A 528 11.22 10.40 5.07
C LEU A 528 12.32 9.39 4.74
N MET A 529 12.02 8.38 3.93
CA MET A 529 13.02 7.39 3.53
C MET A 529 14.08 7.99 2.59
N MET A 530 13.67 8.77 1.59
CA MET A 530 14.56 9.38 0.61
C MET A 530 15.47 10.46 1.19
N THR A 531 15.16 10.97 2.37
CA THR A 531 15.96 11.98 3.08
C THR A 531 16.70 11.41 4.29
N ALA A 532 16.83 10.09 4.37
CA ALA A 532 17.52 9.38 5.45
C ALA A 532 16.94 9.67 6.86
N ASN A 533 15.61 9.82 6.94
CA ASN A 533 14.87 10.08 8.17
C ASN A 533 13.91 8.93 8.56
N PHE A 534 13.83 7.85 7.79
CA PHE A 534 13.04 6.66 8.12
C PHE A 534 13.98 5.51 8.50
N LEU A 535 14.18 5.31 9.80
CA LEU A 535 15.25 4.48 10.34
C LEU A 535 14.74 3.39 11.28
N ASP A 536 15.48 2.31 11.39
CA ASP A 536 15.34 1.38 12.53
C ASP A 536 16.09 1.94 13.75
N TYR A 537 15.38 2.58 14.65
CA TYR A 537 15.96 3.15 15.88
C TYR A 537 16.50 2.10 16.84
N THR A 538 16.22 0.82 16.63
CA THR A 538 16.77 -0.26 17.45
C THR A 538 18.19 -0.66 17.01
N ALA A 539 18.58 -0.27 15.81
CA ALA A 539 19.86 -0.60 15.20
C ALA A 539 20.92 0.52 15.33
N ILE A 540 20.56 1.65 15.96
CA ILE A 540 21.42 2.83 16.10
C ILE A 540 21.79 3.16 17.56
#